data_b66eb1ce1e0ab04bd8f70e941c5ce92e
#
_entry.id   b66eb1ce1e0ab04bd8f70e941c5ce92e
#
_cell.length_a   1.000
_cell.length_b   1.000
_cell.length_c   1.000
_cell.angle_alpha   90.00
_cell.angle_beta   90.00
_cell.angle_gamma   90.00
#
_symmetry.space_group_name_H-M   'P 1'
#
loop_
_entity.id
_entity.type
_entity.pdbx_description
1 polymer ?
#
loop_
_entity_poly.entity_id
_entity_poly.type
_entity_poly.pdbx_seq_one_letter_code
_entity_poly.pdbx_strand_id
1 'polypeptide(L)'
;EGQDLIQKNVRSFLQATGKVNKGIKASLASEPQMFMAYNNGISTVADDIDIDESHSSGDVVTITEITGWQIVNGGQTTASIYNAYKSKLPLDQVNVQIKLSVIKKKDQAEDIIHNISKYANSQNKINMSDFNANDAYHVKMERLSRATPIPVARGKSTDYWFYERARGQYLVELSRQPTAAAKKEFKSRCPKNRCISKTVAAKCVMAYQGYPYIVSKGLETSFVYFSDMVSKGEFHEPSEQSYIDMISMVILFNSCDEIIKNLKFGGFKAQQDYYTVALIGKYHSDLINPQEIWNNQTISAETARVIEELAYFVWEHFQNPTVPGVNIGQWCKKEDCWELLQSRYEAKMEKREN
;
A
#
# COMPACT_ATOMS: atom_id res chain seq x y z
N GLU A 1 -5.75 3.56 22.39
CA GLU A 1 -5.54 2.17 22.85
C GLU A 1 -5.80 1.12 21.75
N GLY A 2 -6.86 1.18 20.98
CA GLY A 2 -7.17 0.12 19.98
C GLY A 2 -6.23 0.02 18.76
N GLN A 3 -5.43 1.02 18.48
CA GLN A 3 -4.46 1.00 17.36
C GLN A 3 -3.13 0.39 17.79
N ASP A 4 -2.73 0.64 19.02
CA ASP A 4 -1.48 0.13 19.56
C ASP A 4 -1.53 -1.39 19.69
N LEU A 5 -2.71 -1.94 20.03
CA LEU A 5 -2.98 -3.38 20.06
C LEU A 5 -2.83 -4.09 18.70
N ILE A 6 -2.96 -3.37 17.57
CA ILE A 6 -2.91 -3.93 16.22
C ILE A 6 -1.68 -3.42 15.45
N GLN A 7 -0.81 -2.62 16.09
CA GLN A 7 0.27 -1.88 15.43
C GLN A 7 1.28 -2.78 14.70
N LYS A 8 1.48 -4.00 15.17
CA LYS A 8 2.37 -5.00 14.54
C LYS A 8 1.61 -6.01 13.66
N ASN A 9 0.29 -5.86 13.53
CA ASN A 9 -0.47 -6.65 12.57
C ASN A 9 -0.28 -6.07 11.16
N VAL A 10 0.22 -6.90 10.26
CA VAL A 10 0.53 -6.58 8.87
C VAL A 10 -0.72 -6.16 8.05
N ARG A 11 -1.92 -6.49 8.53
CA ARG A 11 -3.17 -6.09 7.91
C ARG A 11 -3.86 -5.05 8.78
N SER A 12 -3.88 -3.81 8.31
CA SER A 12 -4.82 -2.88 8.88
C SER A 12 -6.25 -3.38 8.62
N PHE A 13 -7.06 -3.14 9.60
CA PHE A 13 -8.46 -3.45 9.69
C PHE A 13 -9.21 -3.29 8.35
N LEU A 14 -9.45 -4.38 7.65
CA LEU A 14 -10.36 -4.40 6.51
C LEU A 14 -11.79 -4.27 7.05
N GLN A 15 -12.46 -3.18 6.68
CA GLN A 15 -13.87 -2.98 7.04
C GLN A 15 -14.71 -4.22 6.74
N ALA A 16 -15.75 -4.42 7.55
CA ALA A 16 -16.67 -5.56 7.56
C ALA A 16 -17.49 -5.79 6.25
N THR A 17 -16.96 -5.41 5.09
CA THR A 17 -17.63 -5.50 3.79
C THR A 17 -17.22 -6.71 2.95
N GLY A 18 -16.11 -7.38 3.27
CA GLY A 18 -15.65 -8.58 2.57
C GLY A 18 -16.50 -9.83 2.90
N LYS A 19 -16.49 -10.84 2.01
CA LYS A 19 -17.20 -12.11 2.23
C LYS A 19 -16.85 -12.78 3.56
N VAL A 20 -15.58 -12.73 3.98
CA VAL A 20 -15.10 -13.31 5.25
C VAL A 20 -15.72 -12.59 6.44
N ASN A 21 -15.72 -11.25 6.43
CA ASN A 21 -16.29 -10.46 7.52
C ASN A 21 -17.81 -10.58 7.62
N LYS A 22 -18.51 -10.80 6.49
CA LYS A 22 -19.93 -11.14 6.50
C LYS A 22 -20.19 -12.49 7.15
N GLY A 23 -19.34 -13.50 6.88
CA GLY A 23 -19.40 -14.81 7.52
C GLY A 23 -19.18 -14.73 9.03
N ILE A 24 -18.13 -14.03 9.48
CA ILE A 24 -17.84 -13.82 10.90
C ILE A 24 -19.01 -13.12 11.62
N LYS A 25 -19.57 -12.07 11.00
CA LYS A 25 -20.72 -11.35 11.56
C LYS A 25 -21.99 -12.22 11.62
N ALA A 26 -22.21 -13.05 10.62
CA ALA A 26 -23.33 -14.00 10.61
C ALA A 26 -23.21 -15.01 11.75
N SER A 27 -22.03 -15.62 11.95
CA SER A 27 -21.78 -16.55 13.06
C SER A 27 -21.99 -15.91 14.42
N LEU A 28 -21.54 -14.67 14.63
CA LEU A 28 -21.75 -13.92 15.89
C LEU A 28 -23.23 -13.65 16.17
N ALA A 29 -24.05 -13.50 15.12
CA ALA A 29 -25.47 -13.17 15.29
C ALA A 29 -26.36 -14.42 15.39
N SER A 30 -26.06 -15.51 14.66
CA SER A 30 -26.93 -16.67 14.56
C SER A 30 -26.48 -17.87 15.37
N GLU A 31 -25.16 -18.06 15.54
CA GLU A 31 -24.57 -19.24 16.20
C GLU A 31 -23.36 -18.86 17.09
N PRO A 32 -23.53 -17.97 18.09
CA PRO A 32 -22.41 -17.45 18.89
C PRO A 32 -21.62 -18.56 19.61
N GLN A 33 -22.27 -19.63 20.03
CA GLN A 33 -21.63 -20.80 20.66
C GLN A 33 -20.70 -21.58 19.73
N MET A 34 -20.91 -21.49 18.40
CA MET A 34 -20.06 -22.13 17.38
C MET A 34 -18.90 -21.24 16.94
N PHE A 35 -18.83 -20.02 17.42
CA PHE A 35 -17.85 -19.04 16.96
C PHE A 35 -16.41 -19.53 17.08
N MET A 36 -16.07 -20.18 18.19
CA MET A 36 -14.74 -20.76 18.42
C MET A 36 -14.39 -21.86 17.40
N ALA A 37 -15.38 -22.67 16.99
CA ALA A 37 -15.17 -23.74 16.01
C ALA A 37 -15.04 -23.22 14.57
N TYR A 38 -15.72 -22.11 14.24
CA TYR A 38 -15.75 -21.53 12.90
C TYR A 38 -14.64 -20.49 12.68
N ASN A 39 -13.93 -20.08 13.74
CA ASN A 39 -12.95 -19.02 13.69
C ASN A 39 -11.54 -19.51 14.04
N ASN A 40 -10.54 -19.04 13.29
CA ASN A 40 -9.14 -19.45 13.51
C ASN A 40 -8.50 -18.84 14.78
N GLY A 41 -9.27 -18.08 15.57
CA GLY A 41 -8.79 -17.45 16.78
C GLY A 41 -7.90 -16.24 16.52
N ILE A 42 -7.15 -15.85 17.57
CA ILE A 42 -6.29 -14.67 17.60
C ILE A 42 -4.90 -15.10 18.06
N SER A 43 -3.84 -14.66 17.37
CA SER A 43 -2.48 -14.82 17.85
C SER A 43 -1.97 -13.48 18.37
N THR A 44 -1.42 -13.51 19.58
CA THR A 44 -0.96 -12.32 20.29
C THR A 44 0.44 -12.51 20.83
N VAL A 45 1.11 -11.41 21.10
CA VAL A 45 2.38 -11.34 21.81
C VAL A 45 2.25 -10.40 22.99
N ALA A 46 3.02 -10.62 24.01
CA ALA A 46 3.14 -9.73 25.16
C ALA A 46 4.60 -9.67 25.64
N ASP A 47 4.94 -8.59 26.32
CA ASP A 47 6.26 -8.41 26.92
C ASP A 47 6.34 -9.16 28.24
N ASP A 48 5.22 -9.20 29.02
CA ASP A 48 5.11 -9.92 30.29
C ASP A 48 3.65 -10.23 30.65
N ILE A 49 3.44 -11.15 31.60
CA ILE A 49 2.15 -11.49 32.17
C ILE A 49 2.27 -11.71 33.67
N ASP A 50 1.24 -11.28 34.41
CA ASP A 50 1.07 -11.63 35.82
C ASP A 50 0.06 -12.76 35.97
N ILE A 51 0.41 -13.75 36.76
CA ILE A 51 -0.37 -14.97 37.00
C ILE A 51 -0.88 -14.99 38.45
N ASP A 52 -2.16 -15.22 38.61
CA ASP A 52 -2.74 -15.51 39.94
C ASP A 52 -2.62 -17.01 40.24
N GLU A 53 -1.61 -17.37 41.02
CA GLU A 53 -1.37 -18.74 41.43
C GLU A 53 -2.49 -19.31 42.30
N SER A 54 -3.20 -18.46 43.07
CA SER A 54 -4.29 -18.89 43.96
C SER A 54 -5.53 -19.36 43.22
N HIS A 55 -5.77 -18.84 42.03
CA HIS A 55 -6.86 -19.22 41.12
C HIS A 55 -6.42 -20.05 39.91
N SER A 56 -5.17 -20.54 39.92
CA SER A 56 -4.63 -21.44 38.91
C SER A 56 -4.65 -22.88 39.41
N SER A 57 -5.05 -23.83 38.59
CA SER A 57 -5.12 -25.25 38.96
C SER A 57 -4.80 -26.15 37.81
N GLY A 58 -3.79 -27.03 37.96
CA GLY A 58 -3.29 -27.93 36.92
C GLY A 58 -2.78 -27.15 35.72
N ASP A 59 -3.34 -27.43 34.53
CA ASP A 59 -3.00 -26.76 33.27
C ASP A 59 -3.77 -25.45 33.04
N VAL A 60 -4.62 -25.04 34.01
CA VAL A 60 -5.40 -23.81 33.93
C VAL A 60 -4.69 -22.71 34.68
N VAL A 61 -4.34 -21.63 33.96
CA VAL A 61 -3.64 -20.47 34.51
C VAL A 61 -4.54 -19.25 34.43
N THR A 62 -4.69 -18.55 35.58
CA THR A 62 -5.40 -17.28 35.64
C THR A 62 -4.43 -16.13 35.46
N ILE A 63 -4.59 -15.37 34.37
CA ILE A 63 -3.79 -14.18 34.06
C ILE A 63 -4.54 -12.95 34.55
N THR A 64 -3.89 -12.15 35.38
CA THR A 64 -4.47 -10.89 35.96
C THR A 64 -4.03 -9.66 35.20
N GLU A 65 -2.83 -9.65 34.61
CA GLU A 65 -2.31 -8.52 33.84
C GLU A 65 -1.50 -9.01 32.63
N ILE A 66 -1.57 -8.28 31.53
CA ILE A 66 -0.77 -8.51 30.33
C ILE A 66 -0.11 -7.19 29.93
N THR A 67 1.21 -7.12 30.01
CA THR A 67 2.01 -5.96 29.65
C THR A 67 2.46 -6.03 28.19
N GLY A 68 2.37 -4.91 27.44
CA GLY A 68 2.82 -4.83 26.03
C GLY A 68 2.01 -5.72 25.08
N TRP A 69 0.75 -5.97 25.38
CA TRP A 69 -0.11 -6.88 24.61
C TRP A 69 -0.37 -6.37 23.20
N GLN A 70 -0.11 -7.22 22.20
CA GLN A 70 -0.28 -6.89 20.77
C GLN A 70 -0.86 -8.06 19.99
N ILE A 71 -1.77 -7.75 19.06
CA ILE A 71 -2.38 -8.75 18.16
C ILE A 71 -1.55 -8.84 16.88
N VAL A 72 -0.97 -10.01 16.62
CA VAL A 72 -0.16 -10.29 15.43
C VAL A 72 -0.94 -11.02 14.33
N ASN A 73 -2.01 -11.73 14.68
CA ASN A 73 -2.97 -12.33 13.74
C ASN A 73 -4.37 -12.34 14.35
N GLY A 74 -5.43 -12.36 13.52
CA GLY A 74 -6.83 -12.36 13.98
C GLY A 74 -7.44 -10.96 14.12
N GLY A 75 -6.84 -9.92 13.54
CA GLY A 75 -7.37 -8.56 13.56
C GLY A 75 -8.79 -8.44 13.00
N GLN A 76 -9.17 -9.25 12.00
CA GLN A 76 -10.54 -9.30 11.47
C GLN A 76 -11.52 -9.87 12.50
N THR A 77 -11.12 -10.89 13.22
CA THR A 77 -11.90 -11.51 14.31
C THR A 77 -12.15 -10.49 15.40
N THR A 78 -11.09 -9.87 15.91
CA THR A 78 -11.17 -8.82 16.96
C THR A 78 -12.10 -7.70 16.56
N ALA A 79 -11.95 -7.25 15.33
CA ALA A 79 -12.77 -6.17 14.81
C ALA A 79 -14.23 -6.52 14.62
N SER A 80 -14.51 -7.75 14.19
CA SER A 80 -15.90 -8.22 14.05
C SER A 80 -16.57 -8.34 15.41
N ILE A 81 -15.86 -8.83 16.42
CA ILE A 81 -16.35 -8.89 17.82
C ILE A 81 -16.59 -7.47 18.35
N TYR A 82 -15.66 -6.54 18.15
CA TYR A 82 -15.83 -5.15 18.56
C TYR A 82 -17.04 -4.47 17.90
N ASN A 83 -17.27 -4.72 16.61
CA ASN A 83 -18.44 -4.21 15.91
C ASN A 83 -19.75 -4.86 16.41
N ALA A 84 -19.72 -6.15 16.72
CA ALA A 84 -20.85 -6.84 17.34
C ALA A 84 -21.17 -6.27 18.71
N TYR A 85 -20.16 -6.02 19.54
CA TYR A 85 -20.29 -5.34 20.83
C TYR A 85 -20.92 -3.94 20.67
N LYS A 86 -20.41 -3.12 19.76
CA LYS A 86 -21.00 -1.81 19.46
C LYS A 86 -22.43 -1.88 18.95
N SER A 87 -22.77 -2.95 18.25
CA SER A 87 -24.15 -3.19 17.75
C SER A 87 -25.05 -3.82 18.81
N LYS A 88 -24.57 -3.97 20.06
CA LYS A 88 -25.28 -4.57 21.21
C LYS A 88 -25.74 -6.02 20.94
N LEU A 89 -25.02 -6.78 20.13
CA LEU A 89 -25.26 -8.21 20.01
C LEU A 89 -24.85 -8.91 21.31
N PRO A 90 -25.60 -9.95 21.77
CA PRO A 90 -25.22 -10.73 22.93
C PRO A 90 -23.92 -11.52 22.61
N LEU A 91 -22.90 -11.33 23.43
CA LEU A 91 -21.59 -11.97 23.28
C LEU A 91 -21.27 -12.99 24.39
N ASP A 92 -22.22 -13.25 25.29
CA ASP A 92 -22.02 -14.10 26.48
C ASP A 92 -21.64 -15.54 26.12
N GLN A 93 -22.03 -16.02 24.94
CA GLN A 93 -21.72 -17.37 24.44
C GLN A 93 -20.56 -17.37 23.43
N VAL A 94 -19.94 -16.23 23.16
CA VAL A 94 -18.85 -16.11 22.21
C VAL A 94 -17.53 -16.43 22.89
N ASN A 95 -16.93 -17.54 22.50
CA ASN A 95 -15.58 -17.91 22.91
C ASN A 95 -14.60 -17.75 21.75
N VAL A 96 -13.38 -17.32 22.06
CA VAL A 96 -12.31 -17.11 21.07
C VAL A 96 -11.04 -17.78 21.55
N GLN A 97 -10.45 -18.60 20.70
CA GLN A 97 -9.13 -19.15 20.96
C GLN A 97 -8.06 -18.04 20.83
N ILE A 98 -7.25 -17.87 21.87
CA ILE A 98 -6.12 -16.93 21.86
C ILE A 98 -4.83 -17.72 22.07
N LYS A 99 -3.89 -17.55 21.12
CA LYS A 99 -2.52 -17.97 21.31
C LYS A 99 -1.70 -16.77 21.80
N LEU A 100 -1.33 -16.79 23.09
CA LEU A 100 -0.47 -15.77 23.69
C LEU A 100 0.99 -16.24 23.71
N SER A 101 1.90 -15.43 23.19
CA SER A 101 3.34 -15.66 23.25
C SER A 101 4.03 -14.56 24.04
N VAL A 102 4.56 -14.88 25.21
CA VAL A 102 5.31 -13.94 26.05
C VAL A 102 6.77 -13.93 25.61
N ILE A 103 7.29 -12.75 25.21
CA ILE A 103 8.64 -12.60 24.65
C ILE A 103 9.58 -12.04 25.71
N LYS A 104 10.33 -12.93 26.34
CA LYS A 104 11.29 -12.57 27.42
C LYS A 104 12.60 -11.97 26.90
N LYS A 105 12.99 -12.23 25.63
CA LYS A 105 14.22 -11.72 25.00
C LYS A 105 13.97 -10.39 24.32
N LYS A 106 14.13 -9.28 25.03
CA LYS A 106 13.86 -7.92 24.50
C LYS A 106 14.76 -7.49 23.35
N ASP A 107 15.99 -7.98 23.30
CA ASP A 107 16.98 -7.73 22.24
C ASP A 107 16.61 -8.36 20.88
N GLN A 108 15.81 -9.42 20.90
CA GLN A 108 15.34 -10.14 19.71
C GLN A 108 13.82 -10.02 19.51
N ALA A 109 13.16 -9.17 20.29
CA ALA A 109 11.69 -9.10 20.32
C ALA A 109 11.10 -8.75 18.94
N GLU A 110 11.67 -7.80 18.22
CA GLU A 110 11.19 -7.39 16.91
C GLU A 110 11.29 -8.52 15.87
N ASP A 111 12.40 -9.23 15.83
CA ASP A 111 12.60 -10.36 14.91
C ASP A 111 11.67 -11.53 15.25
N ILE A 112 11.49 -11.82 16.53
CA ILE A 112 10.58 -12.87 16.99
C ILE A 112 9.13 -12.52 16.62
N ILE A 113 8.68 -11.29 16.88
CA ILE A 113 7.34 -10.82 16.52
C ILE A 113 7.14 -10.85 15.02
N HIS A 114 8.13 -10.39 14.25
CA HIS A 114 8.10 -10.45 12.79
C HIS A 114 7.93 -11.90 12.30
N ASN A 115 8.71 -12.82 12.84
CA ASN A 115 8.64 -14.24 12.48
C ASN A 115 7.30 -14.87 12.90
N ILE A 116 6.80 -14.60 14.10
CA ILE A 116 5.48 -15.08 14.55
C ILE A 116 4.39 -14.56 13.61
N SER A 117 4.40 -13.28 13.29
CA SER A 117 3.45 -12.68 12.34
C SER A 117 3.56 -13.31 10.95
N LYS A 118 4.78 -13.50 10.44
CA LYS A 118 5.06 -14.12 9.15
C LYS A 118 4.50 -15.54 9.08
N TYR A 119 4.79 -16.38 10.05
CA TYR A 119 4.36 -17.78 10.04
C TYR A 119 2.88 -17.96 10.39
N ALA A 120 2.34 -17.17 11.31
CA ALA A 120 0.92 -17.19 11.64
C ALA A 120 0.03 -16.76 10.47
N ASN A 121 0.55 -15.90 9.60
CA ASN A 121 -0.16 -15.39 8.43
C ASN A 121 0.16 -16.15 7.13
N SER A 122 1.10 -17.09 7.12
CA SER A 122 1.55 -17.81 5.91
C SER A 122 0.47 -18.68 5.25
N GLN A 123 -0.60 -18.98 5.97
CA GLN A 123 -1.76 -19.74 5.43
C GLN A 123 -2.67 -18.89 4.51
N ASN A 124 -2.58 -17.59 4.55
CA ASN A 124 -3.24 -16.68 3.61
C ASN A 124 -2.16 -16.00 2.76
N LYS A 125 -2.37 -15.85 1.45
CA LYS A 125 -1.47 -15.08 0.57
C LYS A 125 -1.25 -13.67 1.15
N ILE A 126 -0.27 -13.55 2.04
CA ILE A 126 0.21 -12.27 2.51
C ILE A 126 1.22 -11.82 1.48
N ASN A 127 1.00 -10.65 0.96
CA ASN A 127 1.92 -10.02 0.06
C ASN A 127 3.12 -9.49 0.86
N MET A 128 4.32 -9.55 0.28
CA MET A 128 5.53 -8.99 0.91
C MET A 128 5.34 -7.52 1.30
N SER A 129 4.52 -6.79 0.55
CA SER A 129 4.15 -5.42 0.88
C SER A 129 3.42 -5.28 2.23
N ASP A 130 2.69 -6.29 2.67
CA ASP A 130 2.00 -6.23 3.96
C ASP A 130 3.02 -6.31 5.13
N PHE A 131 4.12 -7.06 4.99
CA PHE A 131 5.19 -7.15 6.01
C PHE A 131 5.93 -5.82 6.20
N ASN A 132 6.22 -5.12 5.11
CA ASN A 132 6.94 -3.84 5.14
C ASN A 132 6.03 -2.65 5.52
N ALA A 133 4.83 -2.91 6.06
CA ALA A 133 3.95 -1.83 6.48
C ALA A 133 4.54 -0.99 7.64
N ASN A 134 5.31 -1.62 8.51
CA ASN A 134 5.95 -0.97 9.67
C ASN A 134 7.39 -0.52 9.42
N ASP A 135 7.87 -0.61 8.18
CA ASP A 135 9.16 -0.07 7.81
C ASP A 135 9.22 1.44 8.10
N ALA A 136 10.35 1.89 8.68
CA ALA A 136 10.55 3.28 9.10
C ALA A 136 10.34 4.28 7.94
N TYR A 137 10.75 3.92 6.73
CA TYR A 137 10.52 4.70 5.53
C TYR A 137 9.03 4.97 5.33
N HIS A 138 8.20 3.92 5.33
CA HIS A 138 6.76 4.04 5.08
C HIS A 138 6.01 4.72 6.23
N VAL A 139 6.46 4.52 7.48
CA VAL A 139 5.92 5.23 8.65
C VAL A 139 6.16 6.74 8.53
N LYS A 140 7.37 7.13 8.09
CA LYS A 140 7.71 8.55 7.89
C LYS A 140 6.95 9.16 6.72
N MET A 141 6.82 8.44 5.58
CA MET A 141 6.00 8.87 4.44
C MET A 141 4.52 9.08 4.81
N GLU A 142 3.96 8.18 5.63
CA GLU A 142 2.60 8.35 6.17
C GLU A 142 2.48 9.65 6.98
N ARG A 143 3.40 9.91 7.91
CA ARG A 143 3.40 11.15 8.71
C ARG A 143 3.49 12.39 7.84
N LEU A 144 4.38 12.39 6.84
CA LEU A 144 4.50 13.48 5.88
C LEU A 144 3.20 13.71 5.12
N SER A 145 2.51 12.66 4.71
CA SER A 145 1.23 12.79 4.01
C SER A 145 0.11 13.44 4.85
N ARG A 146 0.21 13.38 6.18
CA ARG A 146 -0.73 14.04 7.11
C ARG A 146 -0.29 15.46 7.47
N ALA A 147 0.98 15.79 7.29
CA ALA A 147 1.57 17.06 7.66
C ALA A 147 1.73 18.04 6.48
N THR A 148 1.85 17.54 5.25
CA THR A 148 2.12 18.34 4.05
C THR A 148 0.82 18.63 3.29
N PRO A 149 0.24 19.84 3.44
CA PRO A 149 -0.97 20.23 2.75
C PRO A 149 -0.70 20.55 1.29
N ILE A 150 -1.69 20.27 0.42
CA ILE A 150 -1.66 20.72 -0.96
C ILE A 150 -1.84 22.23 -0.98
N PRO A 151 -1.02 23.01 -1.74
CA PRO A 151 -1.24 24.42 -1.92
C PRO A 151 -2.62 24.71 -2.49
N VAL A 152 -3.43 25.49 -1.79
CA VAL A 152 -4.77 25.88 -2.22
C VAL A 152 -4.92 27.37 -2.31
N ALA A 153 -5.78 27.87 -3.20
CA ALA A 153 -6.11 29.26 -3.27
C ALA A 153 -6.71 29.75 -1.92
N ARG A 154 -6.41 30.99 -1.54
CA ARG A 154 -6.89 31.60 -0.29
C ARG A 154 -8.40 31.39 -0.11
N GLY A 155 -8.78 30.89 1.07
CA GLY A 155 -10.20 30.71 1.47
C GLY A 155 -10.77 29.33 1.19
N LYS A 156 -10.01 28.35 0.65
CA LYS A 156 -10.42 26.95 0.53
C LYS A 156 -9.92 26.10 1.69
N SER A 157 -10.61 24.98 1.95
CA SER A 157 -10.17 23.99 2.94
C SER A 157 -8.82 23.40 2.55
N THR A 158 -8.01 23.05 3.54
CA THR A 158 -6.71 22.43 3.34
C THR A 158 -6.89 20.97 2.92
N ASP A 159 -6.44 20.63 1.73
CA ASP A 159 -6.51 19.29 1.15
C ASP A 159 -5.18 18.57 1.33
N TYR A 160 -5.24 17.21 1.38
CA TYR A 160 -4.09 16.35 1.54
C TYR A 160 -4.16 15.15 0.61
N TRP A 161 -3.00 14.65 0.20
CA TRP A 161 -2.89 13.28 -0.28
C TRP A 161 -2.84 12.32 0.92
N PHE A 162 -3.55 11.21 0.80
CA PHE A 162 -3.57 10.19 1.83
C PHE A 162 -2.67 9.02 1.41
N TYR A 163 -1.48 8.94 2.02
CA TYR A 163 -0.60 7.79 1.83
C TYR A 163 -1.08 6.62 2.69
N GLU A 164 -1.52 5.55 2.03
CA GLU A 164 -2.02 4.35 2.67
C GLU A 164 -0.86 3.36 2.86
N ARG A 165 -0.25 3.38 4.04
CA ARG A 165 0.86 2.52 4.41
C ARG A 165 0.41 1.07 4.60
N ALA A 166 -0.73 0.87 5.21
CA ALA A 166 -1.35 -0.43 5.41
C ALA A 166 -2.70 -0.48 4.70
N ARG A 167 -2.99 -1.61 4.08
CA ARG A 167 -4.22 -1.79 3.28
C ARG A 167 -5.48 -1.52 4.09
N GLY A 168 -6.34 -0.67 3.57
CA GLY A 168 -7.61 -0.30 4.20
C GLY A 168 -7.51 0.81 5.26
N GLN A 169 -6.33 1.37 5.49
CA GLN A 169 -6.08 2.40 6.50
C GLN A 169 -6.97 3.65 6.29
N TYR A 170 -7.17 4.08 5.05
CA TYR A 170 -8.08 5.18 4.72
C TYR A 170 -9.50 4.94 5.24
N LEU A 171 -10.02 3.73 5.05
CA LEU A 171 -11.36 3.37 5.50
C LEU A 171 -11.44 3.27 7.03
N VAL A 172 -10.37 2.85 7.67
CA VAL A 172 -10.26 2.82 9.13
C VAL A 172 -10.31 4.25 9.68
N GLU A 173 -9.49 5.16 9.16
CA GLU A 173 -9.48 6.55 9.62
C GLU A 173 -10.81 7.25 9.35
N LEU A 174 -11.45 6.99 8.20
CA LEU A 174 -12.80 7.46 7.91
C LEU A 174 -13.85 6.91 8.89
N SER A 175 -13.75 5.63 9.27
CA SER A 175 -14.70 5.00 10.21
C SER A 175 -14.60 5.56 11.63
N ARG A 176 -13.43 6.05 12.00
CA ARG A 176 -13.14 6.65 13.30
C ARG A 176 -13.73 8.05 13.47
N GLN A 177 -14.11 8.70 12.37
CA GLN A 177 -14.74 10.01 12.45
C GLN A 177 -16.08 9.91 13.23
N PRO A 178 -16.26 10.70 14.31
CA PRO A 178 -17.32 10.48 15.29
C PRO A 178 -18.72 10.79 14.74
N THR A 179 -18.82 11.70 13.78
CA THR A 179 -20.09 12.18 13.25
C THR A 179 -20.15 12.11 11.72
N ALA A 180 -21.34 12.17 11.14
CA ALA A 180 -21.52 12.26 9.70
C ALA A 180 -20.86 13.53 9.12
N ALA A 181 -20.91 14.65 9.83
CA ALA A 181 -20.24 15.90 9.47
C ALA A 181 -18.71 15.73 9.42
N ALA A 182 -18.11 15.12 10.45
CA ALA A 182 -16.68 14.84 10.49
C ALA A 182 -16.25 13.88 9.37
N LYS A 183 -17.07 12.87 9.04
CA LYS A 183 -16.82 11.99 7.89
C LYS A 183 -16.86 12.73 6.56
N LYS A 184 -17.77 13.68 6.41
CA LYS A 184 -17.87 14.52 5.21
C LYS A 184 -16.65 15.43 5.10
N GLU A 185 -16.24 16.05 6.20
CA GLU A 185 -15.04 16.88 6.27
C GLU A 185 -13.77 16.08 5.93
N PHE A 186 -13.58 14.90 6.52
CA PHE A 186 -12.47 14.02 6.19
C PHE A 186 -12.40 13.69 4.68
N LYS A 187 -13.54 13.34 4.08
CA LYS A 187 -13.62 13.07 2.63
C LYS A 187 -13.34 14.30 1.77
N SER A 188 -13.68 15.49 2.26
CA SER A 188 -13.36 16.74 1.57
C SER A 188 -11.86 17.03 1.61
N ARG A 189 -11.23 16.86 2.79
CA ARG A 189 -9.80 17.10 2.99
C ARG A 189 -8.90 16.04 2.36
N CYS A 190 -9.33 14.79 2.43
CA CYS A 190 -8.63 13.63 1.87
C CYS A 190 -9.57 12.86 0.93
N PRO A 191 -9.85 13.36 -0.27
CA PRO A 191 -10.74 12.70 -1.20
C PRO A 191 -10.14 11.35 -1.68
N LYS A 192 -11.02 10.38 -1.99
CA LYS A 192 -10.58 9.01 -2.31
C LYS A 192 -9.66 8.92 -3.54
N ASN A 193 -9.82 9.80 -4.50
CA ASN A 193 -8.94 9.90 -5.67
C ASN A 193 -7.52 10.43 -5.35
N ARG A 194 -7.32 10.97 -4.15
CA ARG A 194 -6.00 11.34 -3.60
C ARG A 194 -5.53 10.37 -2.52
N CYS A 195 -6.11 9.18 -2.45
CA CYS A 195 -5.62 8.09 -1.62
C CYS A 195 -4.73 7.19 -2.44
N ILE A 196 -3.46 7.09 -2.07
CA ILE A 196 -2.45 6.30 -2.75
C ILE A 196 -1.87 5.24 -1.82
N SER A 197 -1.89 3.98 -2.22
CA SER A 197 -1.22 2.93 -1.46
C SER A 197 0.30 2.95 -1.70
N LYS A 198 1.07 2.51 -0.71
CA LYS A 198 2.53 2.40 -0.85
C LYS A 198 2.98 1.59 -2.06
N THR A 199 2.24 0.53 -2.41
CA THR A 199 2.55 -0.30 -3.59
C THR A 199 2.32 0.42 -4.90
N VAL A 200 1.28 1.25 -4.99
CA VAL A 200 1.01 2.06 -6.18
C VAL A 200 2.00 3.23 -6.27
N ALA A 201 2.33 3.87 -5.15
CA ALA A 201 3.36 4.91 -5.12
C ALA A 201 4.72 4.35 -5.57
N ALA A 202 5.13 3.19 -5.04
CA ALA A 202 6.35 2.49 -5.46
C ALA A 202 6.35 2.16 -6.96
N LYS A 203 5.21 1.68 -7.50
CA LYS A 203 5.05 1.44 -8.94
C LYS A 203 5.36 2.69 -9.77
N CYS A 204 4.80 3.84 -9.38
CA CYS A 204 5.00 5.10 -10.11
C CYS A 204 6.46 5.56 -10.07
N VAL A 205 7.09 5.47 -8.90
CA VAL A 205 8.51 5.78 -8.71
C VAL A 205 9.38 4.84 -9.55
N MET A 206 9.15 3.53 -9.48
CA MET A 206 9.93 2.53 -10.23
C MET A 206 9.79 2.70 -11.75
N ALA A 207 8.60 3.06 -12.25
CA ALA A 207 8.43 3.38 -13.66
C ALA A 207 9.28 4.58 -14.06
N TYR A 208 9.19 5.68 -13.31
CA TYR A 208 9.95 6.91 -13.57
C TYR A 208 11.46 6.71 -13.49
N GLN A 209 11.93 5.86 -12.57
CA GLN A 209 13.34 5.51 -12.40
C GLN A 209 13.90 4.57 -13.49
N GLY A 210 13.12 4.23 -14.51
CA GLY A 210 13.58 3.43 -15.65
C GLY A 210 13.50 1.92 -15.46
N TYR A 211 12.61 1.44 -14.59
CA TYR A 211 12.34 0.01 -14.36
C TYR A 211 10.97 -0.47 -14.88
N PRO A 212 10.55 -0.11 -16.12
CA PRO A 212 9.22 -0.46 -16.62
C PRO A 212 9.03 -1.98 -16.74
N TYR A 213 10.10 -2.75 -17.00
CA TYR A 213 10.07 -4.20 -17.08
C TYR A 213 9.83 -4.87 -15.71
N ILE A 214 10.29 -4.27 -14.61
CA ILE A 214 9.97 -4.71 -13.24
C ILE A 214 8.51 -4.40 -12.91
N VAL A 215 8.05 -3.20 -13.24
CA VAL A 215 6.66 -2.78 -13.02
C VAL A 215 5.70 -3.68 -13.81
N SER A 216 6.07 -4.11 -15.01
CA SER A 216 5.30 -5.05 -15.83
C SER A 216 5.12 -6.44 -15.19
N LYS A 217 5.95 -6.82 -14.20
CA LYS A 217 5.79 -8.07 -13.43
C LYS A 217 4.69 -8.00 -12.38
N GLY A 218 4.16 -6.80 -12.08
CA GLY A 218 3.05 -6.56 -11.16
C GLY A 218 3.44 -5.77 -9.91
N LEU A 219 2.40 -5.29 -9.21
CA LEU A 219 2.56 -4.37 -8.08
C LEU A 219 3.44 -4.92 -6.95
N GLU A 220 3.26 -6.18 -6.58
CA GLU A 220 4.03 -6.79 -5.48
C GLU A 220 5.51 -6.95 -5.84
N THR A 221 5.81 -7.39 -7.07
CA THR A 221 7.19 -7.50 -7.55
C THR A 221 7.85 -6.13 -7.57
N SER A 222 7.17 -5.12 -8.12
CA SER A 222 7.65 -3.74 -8.15
C SER A 222 7.92 -3.21 -6.74
N PHE A 223 7.03 -3.49 -5.80
CA PHE A 223 7.18 -3.07 -4.40
C PHE A 223 8.37 -3.75 -3.70
N VAL A 224 8.61 -5.03 -3.96
CA VAL A 224 9.76 -5.76 -3.41
C VAL A 224 11.07 -5.14 -3.89
N TYR A 225 11.19 -4.83 -5.18
CA TYR A 225 12.36 -4.14 -5.73
C TYR A 225 12.54 -2.75 -5.13
N PHE A 226 11.48 -1.97 -5.04
CA PHE A 226 11.51 -0.66 -4.39
C PHE A 226 11.99 -0.75 -2.93
N SER A 227 11.46 -1.69 -2.16
CA SER A 227 11.87 -1.90 -0.75
C SER A 227 13.33 -2.33 -0.62
N ASP A 228 13.83 -3.14 -1.55
CA ASP A 228 15.25 -3.51 -1.61
C ASP A 228 16.13 -2.28 -1.86
N MET A 229 15.77 -1.41 -2.80
CA MET A 229 16.47 -0.16 -3.08
C MET A 229 16.45 0.79 -1.88
N VAL A 230 15.32 0.89 -1.17
CA VAL A 230 15.22 1.66 0.08
C VAL A 230 16.18 1.10 1.13
N SER A 231 16.21 -0.22 1.31
CA SER A 231 17.08 -0.87 2.30
C SER A 231 18.58 -0.71 2.00
N LYS A 232 18.93 -0.58 0.73
CA LYS A 232 20.31 -0.32 0.24
C LYS A 232 20.71 1.16 0.34
N GLY A 233 19.78 2.05 0.74
CA GLY A 233 20.06 3.47 0.82
C GLY A 233 20.06 4.20 -0.53
N GLU A 234 19.54 3.59 -1.58
CA GLU A 234 19.41 4.24 -2.91
C GLU A 234 18.35 5.36 -2.90
N PHE A 235 17.43 5.31 -1.94
CA PHE A 235 16.51 6.41 -1.63
C PHE A 235 16.93 7.06 -0.32
N HIS A 236 17.00 8.39 -0.34
CA HIS A 236 17.25 9.18 0.87
C HIS A 236 16.14 8.96 1.91
N GLU A 237 16.49 9.23 3.17
CA GLU A 237 15.50 9.24 4.25
C GLU A 237 14.34 10.19 3.90
N PRO A 238 13.07 9.79 4.08
CA PRO A 238 11.92 10.60 3.69
C PRO A 238 11.95 11.99 4.32
N SER A 239 11.79 13.00 3.49
CA SER A 239 11.66 14.42 3.81
C SER A 239 10.39 14.96 3.17
N GLU A 240 10.01 16.18 3.49
CA GLU A 240 8.88 16.83 2.83
C GLU A 240 9.10 16.91 1.30
N GLN A 241 10.32 17.23 0.87
CA GLN A 241 10.65 17.28 -0.56
C GLN A 241 10.53 15.90 -1.21
N SER A 242 11.08 14.85 -0.62
CA SER A 242 10.97 13.50 -1.20
C SER A 242 9.53 12.98 -1.24
N TYR A 243 8.67 13.43 -0.30
CA TYR A 243 7.25 13.17 -0.34
C TYR A 243 6.55 13.90 -1.50
N ILE A 244 6.86 15.20 -1.70
CA ILE A 244 6.38 16.00 -2.82
C ILE A 244 6.82 15.37 -4.15
N ASP A 245 8.07 14.97 -4.27
CA ASP A 245 8.62 14.31 -5.45
C ASP A 245 7.86 13.01 -5.76
N MET A 246 7.64 12.16 -4.76
CA MET A 246 6.89 10.91 -4.93
C MET A 246 5.46 11.17 -5.41
N ILE A 247 4.74 12.11 -4.80
CA ILE A 247 3.37 12.43 -5.21
C ILE A 247 3.35 13.05 -6.61
N SER A 248 4.34 13.85 -6.96
CA SER A 248 4.46 14.42 -8.31
C SER A 248 4.66 13.34 -9.37
N MET A 249 5.43 12.28 -9.07
CA MET A 249 5.54 11.09 -9.93
C MET A 249 4.22 10.33 -10.04
N VAL A 250 3.42 10.28 -8.97
CA VAL A 250 2.06 9.70 -9.00
C VAL A 250 1.14 10.52 -9.90
N ILE A 251 1.17 11.85 -9.81
CA ILE A 251 0.38 12.74 -10.65
C ILE A 251 0.79 12.58 -12.12
N LEU A 252 2.08 12.60 -12.41
CA LEU A 252 2.62 12.36 -13.75
C LEU A 252 2.14 11.03 -14.31
N PHE A 253 2.25 9.95 -13.53
CA PHE A 253 1.81 8.61 -13.94
C PHE A 253 0.32 8.56 -14.25
N ASN A 254 -0.53 9.16 -13.39
CA ASN A 254 -1.97 9.20 -13.59
C ASN A 254 -2.35 10.03 -14.83
N SER A 255 -1.66 11.13 -15.07
CA SER A 255 -1.85 11.94 -16.29
C SER A 255 -1.45 11.16 -17.54
N CYS A 256 -0.36 10.41 -17.49
CA CYS A 256 0.08 9.52 -18.58
C CYS A 256 -0.98 8.44 -18.85
N ASP A 257 -1.50 7.76 -17.81
CA ASP A 257 -2.57 6.76 -17.93
C ASP A 257 -3.82 7.34 -18.58
N GLU A 258 -4.22 8.55 -18.23
CA GLU A 258 -5.38 9.22 -18.83
C GLU A 258 -5.16 9.59 -20.29
N ILE A 259 -4.00 10.16 -20.64
CA ILE A 259 -3.64 10.49 -22.02
C ILE A 259 -3.64 9.22 -22.88
N ILE A 260 -2.93 8.18 -22.48
CA ILE A 260 -2.84 6.91 -23.22
C ILE A 260 -4.23 6.24 -23.37
N LYS A 261 -5.06 6.32 -22.35
CA LYS A 261 -6.44 5.83 -22.43
C LYS A 261 -7.25 6.55 -23.52
N ASN A 262 -7.05 7.85 -23.68
CA ASN A 262 -7.75 8.65 -24.69
C ASN A 262 -7.24 8.40 -26.11
N LEU A 263 -5.98 7.97 -26.30
CA LEU A 263 -5.40 7.59 -27.59
C LEU A 263 -5.99 6.28 -28.15
N LYS A 264 -6.70 5.49 -27.31
CA LYS A 264 -7.43 4.28 -27.71
C LYS A 264 -6.58 3.24 -28.43
N PHE A 265 -5.32 3.07 -28.05
CA PHE A 265 -4.48 1.98 -28.52
C PHE A 265 -5.11 0.63 -28.19
N GLY A 266 -4.98 -0.35 -29.09
CA GLY A 266 -5.52 -1.70 -28.88
C GLY A 266 -4.58 -2.57 -28.03
N GLY A 267 -4.94 -2.89 -26.79
CA GLY A 267 -4.18 -3.79 -25.91
C GLY A 267 -2.97 -3.13 -25.22
N PHE A 268 -2.34 -3.86 -24.31
CA PHE A 268 -1.08 -3.52 -23.61
C PHE A 268 -1.03 -2.13 -22.92
N LYS A 269 -2.18 -1.53 -22.62
CA LYS A 269 -2.26 -0.17 -22.07
C LYS A 269 -1.37 0.01 -20.82
N ALA A 270 -1.43 -0.92 -19.88
CA ALA A 270 -0.64 -0.82 -18.65
C ALA A 270 0.87 -0.79 -18.93
N GLN A 271 1.34 -1.60 -19.88
CA GLN A 271 2.75 -1.61 -20.27
C GLN A 271 3.14 -0.32 -20.99
N GLN A 272 2.23 0.25 -21.78
CA GLN A 272 2.45 1.55 -22.41
C GLN A 272 2.67 2.65 -21.39
N ASP A 273 1.82 2.71 -20.34
CA ASP A 273 1.96 3.66 -19.25
C ASP A 273 3.36 3.56 -18.62
N TYR A 274 3.79 2.33 -18.31
CA TYR A 274 5.08 2.10 -17.62
C TYR A 274 6.28 2.51 -18.46
N TYR A 275 6.27 2.16 -19.75
CA TYR A 275 7.37 2.44 -20.67
C TYR A 275 7.41 3.91 -21.09
N THR A 276 6.26 4.55 -21.25
CA THR A 276 6.17 6.00 -21.53
C THR A 276 6.71 6.83 -20.37
N VAL A 277 6.29 6.50 -19.14
CA VAL A 277 6.79 7.20 -17.94
C VAL A 277 8.30 6.98 -17.77
N ALA A 278 8.80 5.78 -18.09
CA ALA A 278 10.23 5.50 -18.02
C ALA A 278 11.07 6.31 -19.04
N LEU A 279 10.56 6.51 -20.26
CA LEU A 279 11.21 7.38 -21.24
C LEU A 279 11.24 8.84 -20.77
N ILE A 280 10.15 9.32 -20.14
CA ILE A 280 10.12 10.67 -19.56
C ILE A 280 11.20 10.82 -18.49
N GLY A 281 11.24 9.89 -17.54
CA GLY A 281 12.23 9.94 -16.46
C GLY A 281 13.67 9.92 -16.95
N LYS A 282 13.95 9.18 -18.02
CA LYS A 282 15.30 9.05 -18.55
C LYS A 282 15.73 10.17 -19.50
N TYR A 283 14.83 10.60 -20.39
CA TYR A 283 15.21 11.49 -21.50
C TYR A 283 14.57 12.87 -21.46
N HIS A 284 13.59 13.08 -20.60
CA HIS A 284 12.81 14.31 -20.49
C HIS A 284 12.59 14.75 -19.02
N SER A 285 13.50 14.38 -18.13
CA SER A 285 13.41 14.74 -16.72
C SER A 285 13.46 16.24 -16.47
N ASP A 286 14.06 17.00 -17.39
CA ASP A 286 14.11 18.46 -17.42
C ASP A 286 12.73 19.13 -17.51
N LEU A 287 11.75 18.43 -18.13
CA LEU A 287 10.35 18.88 -18.21
C LEU A 287 9.56 18.63 -16.91
N ILE A 288 10.14 17.90 -15.96
CA ILE A 288 9.46 17.48 -14.74
C ILE A 288 9.95 18.35 -13.57
N ASN A 289 9.12 19.31 -13.20
CA ASN A 289 9.33 20.10 -11.98
C ASN A 289 8.37 19.59 -10.89
N PRO A 290 8.85 18.81 -9.90
CA PRO A 290 7.99 18.24 -8.86
C PRO A 290 7.24 19.31 -8.06
N GLN A 291 7.87 20.45 -7.77
CA GLN A 291 7.22 21.52 -7.01
C GLN A 291 6.08 22.19 -7.80
N GLU A 292 6.25 22.35 -9.10
CA GLU A 292 5.19 22.88 -9.97
C GLU A 292 4.02 21.92 -10.09
N ILE A 293 4.30 20.63 -10.31
CA ILE A 293 3.28 19.57 -10.35
C ILE A 293 2.53 19.48 -9.02
N TRP A 294 3.25 19.56 -7.90
CA TRP A 294 2.64 19.59 -6.57
C TRP A 294 1.73 20.80 -6.38
N ASN A 295 2.20 22.00 -6.76
CA ASN A 295 1.44 23.24 -6.59
C ASN A 295 0.19 23.27 -7.46
N ASN A 296 0.27 22.77 -8.69
CA ASN A 296 -0.81 22.80 -9.67
C ASN A 296 -1.68 21.53 -9.65
N GLN A 297 -1.23 20.44 -9.00
CA GLN A 297 -1.86 19.13 -8.97
C GLN A 297 -2.13 18.57 -10.39
N THR A 298 -1.31 18.95 -11.34
CA THR A 298 -1.35 18.54 -12.74
C THR A 298 0.01 18.74 -13.40
N ILE A 299 0.23 18.11 -14.54
CA ILE A 299 1.41 18.31 -15.38
C ILE A 299 1.25 19.52 -16.30
N SER A 300 2.35 20.01 -16.87
CA SER A 300 2.31 21.09 -17.86
C SER A 300 1.73 20.62 -19.19
N ALA A 301 1.23 21.55 -20.00
CA ALA A 301 0.76 21.25 -21.35
C ALA A 301 1.90 20.74 -22.26
N GLU A 302 3.11 21.16 -22.02
CA GLU A 302 4.30 20.68 -22.73
C GLU A 302 4.58 19.20 -22.38
N THR A 303 4.62 18.88 -21.08
CA THR A 303 4.77 17.51 -20.61
C THR A 303 3.67 16.59 -21.20
N ALA A 304 2.42 17.08 -21.27
CA ALA A 304 1.31 16.30 -21.85
C ALA A 304 1.52 15.99 -23.34
N ARG A 305 2.03 16.95 -24.12
CA ARG A 305 2.38 16.72 -25.55
C ARG A 305 3.50 15.70 -25.70
N VAL A 306 4.54 15.81 -24.89
CA VAL A 306 5.65 14.85 -24.93
C VAL A 306 5.17 13.44 -24.54
N ILE A 307 4.29 13.31 -23.55
CA ILE A 307 3.67 12.02 -23.21
C ILE A 307 2.95 11.41 -24.43
N GLU A 308 2.16 12.22 -25.14
CA GLU A 308 1.44 11.75 -26.32
C GLU A 308 2.39 11.26 -27.42
N GLU A 309 3.44 12.02 -27.73
CA GLU A 309 4.46 11.63 -28.71
C GLU A 309 5.19 10.32 -28.31
N LEU A 310 5.57 10.20 -27.05
CA LEU A 310 6.24 9.02 -26.52
C LEU A 310 5.31 7.81 -26.49
N ALA A 311 4.02 8.00 -26.21
CA ALA A 311 3.04 6.92 -26.20
C ALA A 311 2.90 6.29 -27.59
N TYR A 312 2.88 7.09 -28.67
CA TYR A 312 2.91 6.57 -30.04
C TYR A 312 4.20 5.80 -30.32
N PHE A 313 5.34 6.33 -29.88
CA PHE A 313 6.63 5.65 -30.07
C PHE A 313 6.71 4.30 -29.33
N VAL A 314 6.23 4.25 -28.10
CA VAL A 314 6.15 3.00 -27.31
C VAL A 314 5.18 2.01 -27.95
N TRP A 315 4.04 2.50 -28.47
CA TRP A 315 3.10 1.66 -29.20
C TRP A 315 3.73 1.03 -30.43
N GLU A 316 4.42 1.83 -31.25
CA GLU A 316 5.14 1.35 -32.44
C GLU A 316 6.22 0.32 -32.08
N HIS A 317 6.94 0.54 -30.98
CA HIS A 317 7.92 -0.42 -30.46
C HIS A 317 7.28 -1.78 -30.15
N PHE A 318 6.12 -1.79 -29.50
CA PHE A 318 5.43 -3.04 -29.15
C PHE A 318 4.82 -3.76 -30.37
N GLN A 319 4.50 -3.04 -31.43
CA GLN A 319 4.05 -3.65 -32.68
C GLN A 319 5.21 -4.26 -33.49
N ASN A 320 6.46 -3.88 -33.22
CA ASN A 320 7.65 -4.31 -33.94
C ASN A 320 8.66 -5.03 -33.02
N PRO A 321 8.29 -6.18 -32.42
CA PRO A 321 9.22 -6.96 -31.60
C PRO A 321 10.32 -7.59 -32.49
N THR A 322 11.48 -7.86 -31.89
CA THR A 322 12.61 -8.49 -32.61
C THR A 322 12.34 -9.92 -33.07
N VAL A 323 11.44 -10.62 -32.35
CA VAL A 323 11.06 -12.00 -32.66
C VAL A 323 9.59 -12.03 -33.07
N PRO A 324 9.25 -12.44 -34.31
CA PRO A 324 7.86 -12.58 -34.73
C PRO A 324 7.06 -13.52 -33.81
N GLY A 325 5.83 -13.15 -33.49
CA GLY A 325 4.93 -13.97 -32.67
C GLY A 325 5.24 -14.00 -31.17
N VAL A 326 6.16 -13.18 -30.68
CA VAL A 326 6.43 -13.07 -29.24
C VAL A 326 5.20 -12.55 -28.50
N ASN A 327 4.93 -13.11 -27.33
CA ASN A 327 3.90 -12.58 -26.44
C ASN A 327 4.39 -11.24 -25.86
N ILE A 328 3.82 -10.13 -26.32
CA ILE A 328 4.21 -8.76 -25.91
C ILE A 328 4.13 -8.58 -24.41
N GLY A 329 3.07 -9.07 -23.74
CA GLY A 329 2.93 -8.97 -22.29
C GLY A 329 4.02 -9.70 -21.50
N GLN A 330 4.63 -10.77 -22.07
CA GLN A 330 5.78 -11.43 -21.47
C GLN A 330 7.10 -10.76 -21.86
N TRP A 331 7.19 -10.24 -23.07
CA TRP A 331 8.37 -9.51 -23.52
C TRP A 331 8.59 -8.23 -22.71
N CYS A 332 7.54 -7.46 -22.44
CA CYS A 332 7.59 -6.26 -21.59
C CYS A 332 8.05 -6.52 -20.13
N LYS A 333 8.13 -7.78 -19.68
CA LYS A 333 8.69 -8.15 -18.37
C LYS A 333 10.18 -8.38 -18.37
N LYS A 334 10.81 -8.31 -19.54
CA LYS A 334 12.25 -8.52 -19.75
C LYS A 334 12.95 -7.17 -19.91
N GLU A 335 14.15 -7.10 -19.41
CA GLU A 335 15.02 -5.92 -19.53
C GLU A 335 15.38 -5.63 -20.97
N ASP A 336 15.64 -6.68 -21.78
CA ASP A 336 15.93 -6.56 -23.22
C ASP A 336 14.89 -5.72 -23.98
N CYS A 337 13.60 -5.79 -23.57
CA CYS A 337 12.55 -4.97 -24.19
C CYS A 337 12.78 -3.47 -23.91
N TRP A 338 13.20 -3.15 -22.69
CA TRP A 338 13.51 -1.78 -22.29
C TRP A 338 14.79 -1.27 -22.97
N GLU A 339 15.85 -2.04 -22.97
CA GLU A 339 17.12 -1.70 -23.63
C GLU A 339 16.93 -1.44 -25.13
N LEU A 340 16.15 -2.30 -25.80
CA LEU A 340 15.84 -2.12 -27.21
C LEU A 340 15.02 -0.84 -27.46
N LEU A 341 14.05 -0.52 -26.60
CA LEU A 341 13.28 0.72 -26.72
C LEU A 341 14.19 1.93 -26.60
N GLN A 342 15.11 1.92 -25.61
CA GLN A 342 16.09 2.99 -25.42
C GLN A 342 16.95 3.18 -26.68
N SER A 343 17.56 2.11 -27.19
CA SER A 343 18.39 2.18 -28.39
C SER A 343 17.64 2.74 -29.61
N ARG A 344 16.37 2.34 -29.77
CA ARG A 344 15.51 2.90 -30.85
C ARG A 344 15.20 4.38 -30.64
N TYR A 345 15.02 4.78 -29.38
CA TYR A 345 14.74 6.17 -29.06
C TYR A 345 15.95 7.07 -29.27
N GLU A 346 17.12 6.65 -28.83
CA GLU A 346 18.40 7.33 -29.04
C GLU A 346 18.70 7.51 -30.55
N ALA A 347 18.54 6.48 -31.34
CA ALA A 347 18.68 6.57 -32.79
C ALA A 347 17.67 7.51 -33.48
N LYS A 348 16.48 7.70 -32.89
CA LYS A 348 15.48 8.67 -33.36
C LYS A 348 15.91 10.10 -33.04
N MET A 349 16.47 10.32 -31.84
CA MET A 349 16.94 11.64 -31.38
C MET A 349 18.13 12.10 -32.26
N GLU A 350 19.11 11.25 -32.48
CA GLU A 350 20.26 11.57 -33.36
C GLU A 350 19.84 11.98 -34.79
N LYS A 351 18.79 11.35 -35.34
CA LYS A 351 18.25 11.73 -36.65
C LYS A 351 17.50 13.06 -36.69
N ARG A 352 17.08 13.58 -35.55
CA ARG A 352 16.41 14.88 -35.43
C ARG A 352 17.42 16.05 -35.28
N GLU A 353 18.63 15.75 -34.79
CA GLU A 353 19.73 16.73 -34.63
C GLU A 353 20.58 16.91 -35.88
N ASN A 354 20.52 15.95 -36.80
CA ASN A 354 21.18 16.02 -38.15
C ASN A 354 20.18 16.46 -39.23
#